data_cbb67a24714fc2a7b5b489ac9b2f575f
#
_entry.id   cbb67a24714fc2a7b5b489ac9b2f575f
#
_cell.length_a   1.000
_cell.length_b   1.000
_cell.length_c   1.000
_cell.angle_alpha   90.00
_cell.angle_beta   90.00
_cell.angle_gamma   90.00
#
_symmetry.space_group_name_H-M   'P 1'
#
loop_
_entity.id
_entity.type
_entity.pdbx_description
1 polymer ?
#
loop_
_entity_poly.entity_id
_entity_poly.type
_entity_poly.pdbx_seq_one_letter_code
_entity_poly.pdbx_strand_id
1 'polypeptide(L)'
;GGNFLINIGPKPDGSFPKESVALLKEVGEWMEVNGESIYGTVRNTFEQGVPYGRVTRKITSNGSITLYLHVFDWPEDGKLAIPTDGRIKRAYLLADTQQSDLQTESKKREQLIYVPRHAPDEHNSVVVVEME
;
A
#
# COMPACT_ATOMS: atom_id res chain seq x y z
N GLY A 1 1.97 1.95 13.45
CA GLY A 1 3.35 2.19 13.82
C GLY A 1 3.86 1.20 14.85
N GLY A 2 4.22 0.01 14.44
CA GLY A 2 4.77 -1.03 15.31
C GLY A 2 5.34 -2.17 14.47
N ASN A 3 5.86 -3.17 15.15
CA ASN A 3 6.37 -4.38 14.52
C ASN A 3 5.29 -5.45 14.47
N PHE A 4 5.28 -6.24 13.41
CA PHE A 4 4.42 -7.40 13.28
C PHE A 4 5.28 -8.67 13.31
N LEU A 5 5.04 -9.53 14.30
CA LEU A 5 5.70 -10.81 14.45
C LEU A 5 4.73 -11.94 14.06
N ILE A 6 5.10 -12.71 13.04
CA ILE A 6 4.36 -13.91 12.64
C ILE A 6 5.04 -15.11 13.28
N ASN A 7 4.28 -15.86 14.09
CA ASN A 7 4.75 -17.13 14.66
C ASN A 7 4.16 -18.31 13.88
N ILE A 8 5.00 -19.35 13.66
CA ILE A 8 4.60 -20.59 13.03
C ILE A 8 4.90 -21.72 14.00
N GLY A 9 3.85 -22.51 14.35
CA GLY A 9 4.00 -23.70 15.18
C GLY A 9 4.54 -24.87 14.36
N PRO A 10 5.72 -25.45 14.71
CA PRO A 10 6.19 -26.69 14.09
C PRO A 10 5.34 -27.87 14.56
N LYS A 11 5.30 -28.93 13.74
CA LYS A 11 4.77 -30.23 14.11
C LYS A 11 5.71 -30.93 15.10
N PRO A 12 5.26 -32.03 15.78
CA PRO A 12 6.11 -32.78 16.68
C PRO A 12 7.39 -33.36 16.05
N ASP A 13 7.39 -33.59 14.74
CA ASP A 13 8.54 -34.07 13.97
C ASP A 13 9.49 -32.93 13.53
N GLY A 14 9.21 -31.67 13.94
CA GLY A 14 9.98 -30.49 13.58
C GLY A 14 9.68 -29.90 12.21
N SER A 15 8.81 -30.51 11.41
CA SER A 15 8.37 -29.94 10.13
C SER A 15 7.30 -28.86 10.32
N PHE A 16 7.10 -28.01 9.30
CA PHE A 16 6.01 -27.04 9.30
C PHE A 16 4.74 -27.57 8.61
N PRO A 17 3.55 -27.15 9.04
CA PRO A 17 2.31 -27.43 8.32
C PRO A 17 2.41 -26.92 6.87
N LYS A 18 1.98 -27.73 5.90
CA LYS A 18 2.05 -27.35 4.48
C LYS A 18 1.25 -26.10 4.17
N GLU A 19 0.13 -25.89 4.85
CA GLU A 19 -0.77 -24.74 4.72
C GLU A 19 -0.06 -23.45 5.19
N SER A 20 0.68 -23.53 6.29
CA SER A 20 1.46 -22.39 6.79
C SER A 20 2.60 -22.02 5.83
N VAL A 21 3.25 -23.03 5.24
CA VAL A 21 4.30 -22.81 4.24
C VAL A 21 3.73 -22.16 2.98
N ALA A 22 2.55 -22.61 2.51
CA ALA A 22 1.88 -22.04 1.35
C ALA A 22 1.51 -20.57 1.58
N LEU A 23 0.85 -20.26 2.71
CA LEU A 23 0.50 -18.88 3.06
C LEU A 23 1.71 -17.95 3.15
N LEU A 24 2.79 -18.41 3.79
CA LEU A 24 4.01 -17.59 3.88
C LEU A 24 4.68 -17.38 2.52
N LYS A 25 4.56 -18.34 1.62
CA LYS A 25 5.07 -18.19 0.26
C LYS A 25 4.28 -17.11 -0.49
N GLU A 26 2.95 -17.13 -0.41
CA GLU A 26 2.09 -16.10 -1.00
C GLU A 26 2.40 -14.70 -0.42
N VAL A 27 2.58 -14.59 0.90
CA VAL A 27 3.02 -13.35 1.54
C VAL A 27 4.40 -12.93 1.02
N GLY A 28 5.33 -13.87 0.85
CA GLY A 28 6.65 -13.61 0.28
C GLY A 28 6.58 -13.06 -1.14
N GLU A 29 5.77 -13.67 -2.00
CA GLU A 29 5.54 -13.23 -3.38
C GLU A 29 4.93 -11.80 -3.42
N TRP A 30 3.97 -11.52 -2.55
CA TRP A 30 3.44 -10.18 -2.40
C TRP A 30 4.51 -9.18 -1.96
N MET A 31 5.37 -9.57 -1.00
CA MET A 31 6.46 -8.72 -0.50
C MET A 31 7.56 -8.46 -1.54
N GLU A 32 7.81 -9.39 -2.47
CA GLU A 32 8.74 -9.16 -3.58
C GLU A 32 8.30 -7.98 -4.46
N VAL A 33 6.99 -7.85 -4.68
CA VAL A 33 6.41 -6.76 -5.49
C VAL A 33 6.21 -5.49 -4.66
N ASN A 34 5.69 -5.62 -3.44
CA ASN A 34 5.16 -4.50 -2.66
C ASN A 34 5.99 -4.15 -1.41
N GLY A 35 7.10 -4.82 -1.15
CA GLY A 35 7.90 -4.67 0.06
C GLY A 35 8.41 -3.24 0.31
N GLU A 36 8.59 -2.43 -0.75
CA GLU A 36 8.93 -1.02 -0.64
C GLU A 36 7.91 -0.23 0.19
N SER A 37 6.63 -0.61 0.13
CA SER A 37 5.55 0.02 0.88
C SER A 37 5.54 -0.30 2.38
N ILE A 38 6.36 -1.29 2.79
CA ILE A 38 6.49 -1.76 4.17
C ILE A 38 7.84 -1.36 4.77
N TYR A 39 8.95 -1.73 4.08
CA TYR A 39 10.29 -1.51 4.61
C TYR A 39 10.70 -0.04 4.58
N GLY A 40 11.23 0.44 5.73
CA GLY A 40 11.70 1.82 5.88
C GLY A 40 10.59 2.86 5.86
N THR A 41 9.34 2.44 6.04
CA THR A 41 8.19 3.32 6.17
C THR A 41 7.86 3.61 7.63
N VAL A 42 7.09 4.67 7.84
CA VAL A 42 6.53 5.04 9.14
C VAL A 42 5.02 5.18 9.04
N ARG A 43 4.37 5.24 10.19
CA ARG A 43 2.93 5.47 10.29
C ARG A 43 2.53 6.75 9.58
N ASN A 44 1.43 6.70 8.83
CA ASN A 44 0.77 7.89 8.32
C ASN A 44 0.06 8.67 9.45
N THR A 45 -0.10 9.97 9.25
CA THR A 45 -0.68 10.93 10.21
C THR A 45 -2.10 11.37 9.89
N PHE A 46 -2.80 10.73 8.95
CA PHE A 46 -4.23 11.03 8.73
C PHE A 46 -5.03 10.57 9.95
N GLU A 47 -5.61 11.52 10.68
CA GLU A 47 -6.33 11.26 11.94
C GLU A 47 -7.48 10.28 11.76
N GLN A 48 -8.22 10.39 10.67
CA GLN A 48 -9.39 9.55 10.38
C GLN A 48 -9.06 8.31 9.54
N GLY A 49 -7.78 8.15 9.11
CA GLY A 49 -7.40 7.08 8.19
C GLY A 49 -8.02 7.23 6.80
N VAL A 50 -8.09 6.13 6.06
CA VAL A 50 -8.80 6.02 4.77
C VAL A 50 -9.77 4.85 4.84
N PRO A 51 -10.98 4.94 4.24
CA PRO A 51 -12.01 3.91 4.39
C PRO A 51 -11.65 2.60 3.68
N TYR A 52 -10.86 2.64 2.62
CA TYR A 52 -10.52 1.52 1.74
C TYR A 52 -9.31 0.71 2.20
N GLY A 53 -8.65 1.08 3.31
CA GLY A 53 -7.45 0.36 3.72
C GLY A 53 -6.56 1.07 4.74
N ARG A 54 -5.25 1.07 4.47
CA ARG A 54 -4.24 1.67 5.35
C ARG A 54 -3.23 2.47 4.52
N VAL A 55 -2.50 3.36 5.19
CA VAL A 55 -1.48 4.18 4.55
C VAL A 55 -0.19 4.12 5.37
N THR A 56 0.90 3.79 4.70
CA THR A 56 2.26 3.99 5.21
C THR A 56 2.92 5.15 4.47
N ARG A 57 3.97 5.73 5.03
CA ARG A 57 4.69 6.82 4.39
C ARG A 57 6.20 6.66 4.52
N LYS A 58 6.89 7.13 3.53
CA LYS A 58 8.36 7.27 3.52
C LYS A 58 8.71 8.75 3.46
N ILE A 59 9.66 9.15 4.27
CA ILE A 59 10.19 10.52 4.30
C ILE A 59 11.65 10.42 3.93
N THR A 60 12.03 11.09 2.86
CA THR A 60 13.42 11.15 2.39
C THR A 60 14.21 12.22 3.14
N SER A 61 15.54 12.16 3.08
CA SER A 61 16.43 13.12 3.74
C SER A 61 16.24 14.57 3.28
N ASN A 62 15.72 14.79 2.08
CA ASN A 62 15.38 16.13 1.56
C ASN A 62 13.96 16.59 1.94
N GLY A 63 13.23 15.80 2.75
CA GLY A 63 11.89 16.12 3.20
C GLY A 63 10.75 15.72 2.25
N SER A 64 11.04 15.10 1.10
CA SER A 64 9.99 14.61 0.20
C SER A 64 9.19 13.48 0.86
N ILE A 65 7.88 13.46 0.65
CA ILE A 65 6.97 12.49 1.23
C ILE A 65 6.42 11.60 0.12
N THR A 66 6.54 10.30 0.31
CA THR A 66 5.85 9.29 -0.49
C THR A 66 4.84 8.56 0.39
N LEU A 67 3.60 8.50 -0.03
CA LEU A 67 2.55 7.72 0.61
C LEU A 67 2.36 6.41 -0.16
N TYR A 68 2.13 5.33 0.58
CA TYR A 68 1.73 4.04 0.03
C TYR A 68 0.32 3.74 0.55
N LEU A 69 -0.64 3.76 -0.37
CA LEU A 69 -2.03 3.44 -0.07
C LEU A 69 -2.20 1.93 -0.23
N HIS A 70 -2.37 1.22 0.86
CA HIS A 70 -2.72 -0.19 0.89
C HIS A 70 -4.22 -0.32 0.75
N VAL A 71 -4.68 -0.72 -0.42
CA VAL A 71 -6.09 -0.79 -0.78
C VAL A 71 -6.59 -2.22 -0.62
N PHE A 72 -7.39 -2.48 0.41
CA PHE A 72 -8.02 -3.78 0.69
C PHE A 72 -9.38 -3.86 0.01
N ASP A 73 -10.10 -2.74 -0.03
CA ASP A 73 -11.40 -2.62 -0.69
C ASP A 73 -11.23 -1.77 -1.96
N TRP A 74 -11.05 -2.43 -3.10
CA TRP A 74 -10.85 -1.76 -4.38
C TRP A 74 -12.11 -1.02 -4.81
N PRO A 75 -12.02 0.29 -5.16
CA PRO A 75 -13.19 1.12 -5.41
C PRO A 75 -13.89 0.75 -6.71
N GLU A 76 -15.20 0.45 -6.66
CA GLU A 76 -16.00 0.15 -7.84
C GLU A 76 -16.13 1.37 -8.78
N ASP A 77 -16.11 2.58 -8.23
CA ASP A 77 -16.19 3.84 -8.98
C ASP A 77 -14.81 4.30 -9.53
N GLY A 78 -13.75 3.52 -9.27
CA GLY A 78 -12.39 3.80 -9.72
C GLY A 78 -11.74 5.01 -9.06
N LYS A 79 -12.15 5.41 -7.84
CA LYS A 79 -11.63 6.61 -7.17
C LYS A 79 -11.13 6.31 -5.76
N LEU A 80 -9.93 6.74 -5.48
CA LEU A 80 -9.37 6.77 -4.13
C LEU A 80 -9.24 8.21 -3.66
N ALA A 81 -9.78 8.49 -2.49
CA ALA A 81 -9.71 9.81 -1.87
C ALA A 81 -8.67 9.84 -0.75
N ILE A 82 -7.81 10.84 -0.73
CA ILE A 82 -6.84 11.08 0.33
C ILE A 82 -7.22 12.39 1.05
N PRO A 83 -7.44 12.38 2.37
CA PRO A 83 -7.81 13.56 3.14
C PRO A 83 -6.58 14.45 3.41
N THR A 84 -6.15 15.21 2.42
CA THR A 84 -4.99 16.10 2.53
C THR A 84 -5.16 17.37 1.70
N ASP A 85 -4.60 18.48 2.20
CA ASP A 85 -4.44 19.73 1.45
C ASP A 85 -3.16 19.74 0.61
N GLY A 86 -2.24 18.77 0.82
CA GLY A 86 -1.00 18.63 0.06
C GLY A 86 -1.29 18.24 -1.40
N ARG A 87 -0.47 18.74 -2.32
CA ARG A 87 -0.61 18.42 -3.74
C ARG A 87 0.07 17.12 -4.08
N ILE A 88 -0.57 16.33 -4.94
CA ILE A 88 0.04 15.14 -5.54
C ILE A 88 0.91 15.60 -6.70
N LYS A 89 2.18 15.22 -6.65
CA LYS A 89 3.12 15.37 -7.76
C LYS A 89 2.92 14.26 -8.77
N ARG A 90 2.74 13.02 -8.30
CA ARG A 90 2.61 11.82 -9.11
C ARG A 90 1.90 10.72 -8.34
N ALA A 91 1.14 9.88 -9.03
CA ALA A 91 0.58 8.65 -8.47
C ALA A 91 0.71 7.50 -9.49
N TYR A 92 0.98 6.28 -9.01
CA TYR A 92 1.10 5.08 -9.84
C TYR A 92 0.85 3.80 -9.03
N LEU A 93 0.63 2.68 -9.71
CA LEU A 93 0.52 1.37 -9.06
C LEU A 93 1.92 0.81 -8.77
N LEU A 94 2.20 0.38 -7.55
CA LEU A 94 3.51 -0.19 -7.20
C LEU A 94 3.81 -1.47 -7.99
N ALA A 95 2.79 -2.26 -8.30
CA ALA A 95 2.91 -3.47 -9.11
C ALA A 95 3.13 -3.19 -10.62
N ASP A 96 2.93 -1.95 -11.08
CA ASP A 96 3.24 -1.58 -12.46
C ASP A 96 4.73 -1.27 -12.61
N THR A 97 5.46 -2.18 -13.26
CA THR A 97 6.91 -2.04 -13.50
C THR A 97 7.27 -0.82 -14.36
N GLN A 98 6.33 -0.30 -15.15
CA GLN A 98 6.51 0.92 -15.94
C GLN A 98 6.16 2.18 -15.14
N GLN A 99 5.54 2.03 -13.98
CA GLN A 99 5.10 3.13 -13.13
C GLN A 99 4.28 4.17 -13.92
N SER A 100 3.31 3.70 -14.68
CA SER A 100 2.44 4.55 -15.48
C SER A 100 1.64 5.49 -14.59
N ASP A 101 1.62 6.78 -14.92
CA ASP A 101 0.96 7.79 -14.12
C ASP A 101 -0.55 7.58 -14.09
N LEU A 102 -1.11 7.61 -12.90
CA LEU A 102 -2.55 7.64 -12.67
C LEU A 102 -3.05 9.10 -12.73
N GLN A 103 -4.25 9.28 -13.24
CA GLN A 103 -4.88 10.60 -13.24
C GLN A 103 -5.21 11.02 -11.82
N THR A 104 -4.96 12.30 -11.49
CA THR A 104 -5.26 12.87 -10.19
C THR A 104 -6.09 14.13 -10.30
N GLU A 105 -6.91 14.43 -9.31
CA GLU A 105 -7.73 15.63 -9.23
C GLU A 105 -7.60 16.25 -7.84
N SER A 106 -7.25 17.53 -7.77
CA SER A 106 -7.13 18.28 -6.53
C SER A 106 -8.47 18.93 -6.15
N LYS A 107 -8.95 18.62 -4.95
CA LYS A 107 -10.12 19.25 -4.34
C LYS A 107 -9.73 19.92 -3.02
N LYS A 108 -10.59 20.78 -2.53
CA LYS A 108 -10.37 21.42 -1.23
C LYS A 108 -10.38 20.37 -0.12
N ARG A 109 -9.24 20.20 0.57
CA ARG A 109 -9.01 19.25 1.67
C ARG A 109 -9.01 17.77 1.25
N GLU A 110 -9.00 17.48 -0.02
CA GLU A 110 -9.03 16.12 -0.54
C GLU A 110 -8.29 16.03 -1.88
N GLN A 111 -7.56 14.96 -2.09
CA GLN A 111 -6.99 14.63 -3.39
C GLN A 111 -7.63 13.33 -3.88
N LEU A 112 -8.05 13.30 -5.14
CA LEU A 112 -8.58 12.10 -5.79
C LEU A 112 -7.54 11.48 -6.72
N ILE A 113 -7.49 10.15 -6.73
CA ILE A 113 -6.67 9.35 -7.63
C ILE A 113 -7.62 8.42 -8.38
N TYR A 114 -7.52 8.41 -9.69
CA TYR A 114 -8.31 7.54 -10.55
C TYR A 114 -7.53 6.26 -10.82
N VAL A 115 -8.09 5.14 -10.38
CA VAL A 115 -7.46 3.82 -10.49
C VAL A 115 -8.16 2.96 -11.55
N PRO A 116 -7.46 1.96 -12.13
CA PRO A 116 -8.06 1.03 -13.07
C PRO A 116 -9.24 0.27 -12.45
N ARG A 117 -10.11 -0.27 -13.32
CA ARG A 117 -11.28 -1.04 -12.90
C ARG A 117 -10.91 -2.31 -12.09
N HIS A 118 -9.78 -2.92 -12.42
CA HIS A 118 -9.33 -4.15 -11.79
C HIS A 118 -8.14 -3.88 -10.89
N ALA A 119 -8.20 -4.41 -9.67
CA ALA A 119 -7.11 -4.39 -8.71
C ALA A 119 -5.93 -5.22 -9.25
N PRO A 120 -4.68 -4.76 -9.09
CA PRO A 120 -3.50 -5.58 -9.38
C PRO A 120 -3.37 -6.82 -8.49
N ASP A 121 -3.84 -6.76 -7.27
CA ASP A 121 -3.84 -7.82 -6.28
C ASP A 121 -5.20 -7.86 -5.57
N GLU A 122 -5.73 -9.06 -5.34
CA GLU A 122 -7.06 -9.23 -4.73
C GLU A 122 -7.13 -8.92 -3.23
N HIS A 123 -5.99 -9.01 -2.53
CA HIS A 123 -5.92 -8.85 -1.08
C HIS A 123 -5.44 -7.47 -0.68
N ASN A 124 -4.41 -6.96 -1.35
CA ASN A 124 -3.79 -5.69 -1.01
C ASN A 124 -3.03 -5.09 -2.20
N SER A 125 -3.71 -4.28 -2.97
CA SER A 125 -3.09 -3.48 -4.02
C SER A 125 -2.47 -2.21 -3.46
N VAL A 126 -1.27 -1.84 -3.91
CA VAL A 126 -0.56 -0.65 -3.42
C VAL A 126 -0.52 0.45 -4.48
N VAL A 127 -1.04 1.62 -4.12
CA VAL A 127 -0.92 2.85 -4.90
C VAL A 127 0.14 3.75 -4.25
N VAL A 128 1.14 4.11 -5.03
CA VAL A 128 2.21 5.04 -4.61
C VAL A 128 1.77 6.46 -4.94
N VAL A 129 1.98 7.37 -4.00
CA VAL A 129 1.66 8.80 -4.15
C VAL A 129 2.85 9.63 -3.71
N GLU A 130 3.50 10.26 -4.66
CA GLU A 130 4.55 11.24 -4.40
C GLU A 130 3.89 12.60 -4.15
N MET A 131 4.20 13.23 -3.01
CA MET A 131 3.72 14.56 -2.65
C MET A 131 4.71 15.64 -3.10
N GLU A 132 4.20 16.86 -3.40
CA GLU A 132 5.03 18.04 -3.66
C GLU A 132 5.76 18.53 -2.41
#